data_6ee4b509e87f5f173e9e00b15fcb942f
#
_entry.id   6ee4b509e87f5f173e9e00b15fcb942f
#
_cell.length_a   1.000
_cell.length_b   1.000
_cell.length_c   1.000
_cell.angle_alpha   90.00
_cell.angle_beta   90.00
_cell.angle_gamma   90.00
#
_symmetry.space_group_name_H-M   'P 1'
#
loop_
_entity.id
_entity.type
_entity.pdbx_description
1 polymer ?
#
loop_
_entity_poly.entity_id
_entity_poly.type
_entity_poly.pdbx_seq_one_letter_code
_entity_poly.pdbx_strand_id
1 'polypeptide(L)'
;MCIRDRSKGLVDSITTREVGFNSRPLIIVETMSDTMYLNAFDKFLQDPNISMNPLNVVPAYSKNSVLPLSLFYHNHGYNTFVLLDNDYESNQTANQLKTNKFSETQIIFFEIDGKLLQSIEDYMMPEDYLYAVNQTYEIKLRREGYTNLTTEEVLIHGKKGIIENLKAVWNDHSDDDWGEFDKEEVCRYICGKIALNDTSVLTEKTRDSIRNLYRLIAERIRQYQNTAPMEEFSNK
;
A
#
# COMPACT_ATOMS: atom_id res chain seq x y z
N MET A 1 24.89 46.63 5.61
CA MET A 1 23.82 45.64 5.83
C MET A 1 24.34 44.32 5.28
N CYS A 2 24.75 43.39 6.17
CA CYS A 2 25.62 42.29 5.82
C CYS A 2 24.83 41.15 5.14
N ILE A 3 25.26 40.78 3.95
CA ILE A 3 24.75 39.61 3.14
C ILE A 3 24.92 38.26 3.87
N ARG A 4 25.71 38.21 4.96
CA ARG A 4 26.00 37.03 5.75
C ARG A 4 24.80 36.47 6.56
N ASP A 5 23.81 37.30 6.94
CA ASP A 5 22.70 36.82 7.79
C ASP A 5 21.54 36.11 7.04
N ARG A 6 21.43 36.37 5.72
CA ARG A 6 20.37 35.71 4.93
C ARG A 6 20.70 34.27 4.53
N SER A 7 21.98 33.93 4.37
CA SER A 7 22.39 32.57 4.01
C SER A 7 22.29 31.62 5.19
N LYS A 8 22.52 32.07 6.42
CA LYS A 8 22.42 31.26 7.63
C LYS A 8 20.97 30.80 7.89
N GLY A 9 20.01 31.71 7.77
CA GLY A 9 18.59 31.40 7.95
C GLY A 9 18.02 30.44 6.89
N LEU A 10 18.58 30.47 5.65
CA LEU A 10 18.17 29.54 4.60
C LEU A 10 18.76 28.13 4.82
N VAL A 11 20.01 28.05 5.25
CA VAL A 11 20.68 26.79 5.57
C VAL A 11 20.03 26.12 6.79
N ASP A 12 19.72 26.91 7.84
CA ASP A 12 19.03 26.38 9.04
C ASP A 12 17.59 25.95 8.74
N SER A 13 16.90 26.59 7.77
CA SER A 13 15.55 26.16 7.35
C SER A 13 15.57 24.92 6.48
N ILE A 14 16.61 24.70 5.70
CA ILE A 14 16.81 23.50 4.89
C ILE A 14 17.19 22.33 5.80
N THR A 15 18.16 22.51 6.70
CA THR A 15 18.59 21.46 7.64
C THR A 15 17.49 21.05 8.62
N THR A 16 16.67 21.99 9.12
CA THR A 16 15.54 21.66 10.00
C THR A 16 14.41 20.92 9.25
N ARG A 17 14.21 21.22 7.96
CA ARG A 17 13.27 20.45 7.14
C ARG A 17 13.79 19.05 6.82
N GLU A 18 15.08 18.91 6.51
CA GLU A 18 15.70 17.60 6.24
C GLU A 18 15.70 16.70 7.47
N VAL A 19 16.06 17.19 8.64
CA VAL A 19 16.00 16.42 9.90
C VAL A 19 14.56 16.02 10.24
N GLY A 20 13.57 16.89 10.02
CA GLY A 20 12.16 16.58 10.22
C GLY A 20 11.61 15.57 9.19
N PHE A 21 12.15 15.53 7.98
CA PHE A 21 11.74 14.60 6.92
C PHE A 21 12.34 13.22 7.14
N ASN A 22 13.61 13.14 7.54
CA ASN A 22 14.32 11.88 7.79
C ASN A 22 13.84 11.14 9.06
N SER A 23 13.19 11.85 10.00
CA SER A 23 12.67 11.24 11.24
C SER A 23 11.33 10.54 11.03
N ARG A 24 10.59 10.84 9.95
CA ARG A 24 9.31 10.22 9.67
C ARG A 24 9.48 8.89 8.95
N PRO A 25 8.70 7.86 9.30
CA PRO A 25 8.70 6.61 8.55
C PRO A 25 8.35 6.86 7.08
N LEU A 26 9.14 6.28 6.20
CA LEU A 26 8.92 6.25 4.76
C LEU A 26 8.55 4.83 4.37
N ILE A 27 7.39 4.62 3.75
CA ILE A 27 6.93 3.31 3.33
C ILE A 27 7.04 3.21 1.81
N ILE A 28 7.88 2.32 1.33
CA ILE A 28 7.95 1.96 -0.08
C ILE A 28 6.91 0.88 -0.34
N VAL A 29 6.11 1.07 -1.38
CA VAL A 29 5.10 0.11 -1.85
C VAL A 29 5.36 -0.24 -3.32
N GLU A 30 4.80 -1.36 -3.79
CA GLU A 30 5.09 -1.85 -5.13
C GLU A 30 4.44 -0.99 -6.21
N THR A 31 3.18 -0.58 -6.02
CA THR A 31 2.38 0.06 -7.06
C THR A 31 1.78 1.40 -6.62
N MET A 32 1.29 2.15 -7.60
CA MET A 32 0.54 3.38 -7.35
C MET A 32 -0.80 3.07 -6.67
N SER A 33 -1.45 1.95 -6.99
CA SER A 33 -2.70 1.54 -6.36
C SER A 33 -2.54 1.33 -4.86
N ASP A 34 -1.42 0.75 -4.39
CA ASP A 34 -1.14 0.60 -2.96
C ASP A 34 -1.06 1.96 -2.26
N THR A 35 -0.40 2.94 -2.91
CA THR A 35 -0.33 4.31 -2.40
C THR A 35 -1.72 4.95 -2.32
N MET A 36 -2.55 4.75 -3.34
CA MET A 36 -3.91 5.29 -3.38
C MET A 36 -4.78 4.68 -2.29
N TYR A 37 -4.72 3.34 -2.13
CA TYR A 37 -5.47 2.65 -1.07
C TYR A 37 -5.02 3.09 0.32
N LEU A 38 -3.73 3.12 0.62
CA LEU A 38 -3.24 3.55 1.93
C LEU A 38 -3.70 4.96 2.28
N ASN A 39 -3.64 5.90 1.34
CA ASN A 39 -4.11 7.26 1.58
C ASN A 39 -5.64 7.35 1.74
N ALA A 40 -6.40 6.57 0.97
CA ALA A 40 -7.86 6.54 1.04
C ALA A 40 -8.33 5.85 2.32
N PHE A 41 -7.72 4.74 2.71
CA PHE A 41 -8.08 3.98 3.91
C PHE A 41 -7.80 4.75 5.20
N ASP A 42 -6.72 5.53 5.28
CA ASP A 42 -6.50 6.44 6.41
C ASP A 42 -7.66 7.41 6.57
N LYS A 43 -8.10 7.99 5.46
CA LYS A 43 -9.27 8.89 5.43
C LYS A 43 -10.59 8.17 5.74
N PHE A 44 -10.74 6.91 5.30
CA PHE A 44 -11.92 6.09 5.55
C PHE A 44 -12.04 5.69 7.02
N LEU A 45 -10.92 5.35 7.67
CA LEU A 45 -10.93 4.95 9.08
C LEU A 45 -11.30 6.09 10.03
N GLN A 46 -10.84 7.31 9.74
CA GLN A 46 -11.05 8.50 10.58
C GLN A 46 -10.71 8.26 12.06
N ASP A 47 -9.75 7.38 12.35
CA ASP A 47 -9.37 7.00 13.71
C ASP A 47 -8.05 7.67 14.10
N PRO A 48 -8.07 8.72 14.94
CA PRO A 48 -6.88 9.45 15.33
C PRO A 48 -5.84 8.61 16.10
N ASN A 49 -6.26 7.46 16.66
CA ASN A 49 -5.35 6.58 17.40
C ASN A 49 -4.57 5.65 16.47
N ILE A 50 -5.04 5.48 15.24
CA ILE A 50 -4.45 4.58 14.25
C ILE A 50 -3.96 5.37 13.04
N SER A 51 -4.54 6.56 12.80
CA SER A 51 -4.10 7.44 11.72
C SER A 51 -2.61 7.73 11.84
N MET A 52 -1.90 7.39 10.78
CA MET A 52 -0.47 7.65 10.67
C MET A 52 -0.24 8.90 9.79
N ASN A 53 -1.24 9.79 9.73
CA ASN A 53 -1.21 10.96 8.86
C ASN A 53 -0.19 12.01 9.34
N PRO A 54 0.74 12.39 8.45
CA PRO A 54 0.87 11.88 7.08
C PRO A 54 1.78 10.66 6.99
N LEU A 55 1.24 9.55 6.47
CA LEU A 55 2.06 8.46 5.97
C LEU A 55 2.88 8.97 4.77
N ASN A 56 4.19 8.79 4.85
CA ASN A 56 5.07 9.01 3.71
C ASN A 56 5.09 7.71 2.88
N VAL A 57 4.18 7.58 1.92
CA VAL A 57 4.13 6.42 1.03
C VAL A 57 4.69 6.78 -0.32
N VAL A 58 5.63 5.98 -0.80
CA VAL A 58 6.32 6.17 -2.08
C VAL A 58 6.14 4.93 -2.94
N PRO A 59 5.47 5.02 -4.09
CA PRO A 59 5.34 3.90 -5.01
C PRO A 59 6.65 3.65 -5.76
N ALA A 60 7.01 2.39 -5.91
CA ALA A 60 8.14 1.99 -6.75
C ALA A 60 7.76 1.88 -8.24
N TYR A 61 6.47 1.88 -8.56
CA TYR A 61 5.89 1.73 -9.89
C TYR A 61 6.15 0.38 -10.57
N SER A 62 7.01 -0.45 -10.03
CA SER A 62 7.23 -1.83 -10.47
C SER A 62 7.93 -2.63 -9.38
N LYS A 63 7.74 -3.94 -9.35
CA LYS A 63 8.42 -4.86 -8.43
C LYS A 63 9.94 -4.75 -8.51
N ASN A 64 10.48 -4.63 -9.72
CA ASN A 64 11.92 -4.50 -9.95
C ASN A 64 12.51 -3.20 -9.40
N SER A 65 11.71 -2.17 -9.20
CA SER A 65 12.14 -0.88 -8.68
C SER A 65 12.09 -0.79 -7.15
N VAL A 66 11.43 -1.72 -6.47
CA VAL A 66 11.30 -1.71 -5.00
C VAL A 66 12.66 -1.76 -4.33
N LEU A 67 13.50 -2.73 -4.68
CA LEU A 67 14.82 -2.88 -4.08
C LEU A 67 15.72 -1.65 -4.28
N PRO A 68 15.98 -1.17 -5.51
CA PRO A 68 16.87 -0.03 -5.70
C PRO A 68 16.32 1.25 -5.06
N LEU A 69 15.02 1.46 -5.07
CA LEU A 69 14.41 2.62 -4.43
C LEU A 69 14.53 2.56 -2.91
N SER A 70 14.28 1.39 -2.31
CA SER A 70 14.43 1.18 -0.88
C SER A 70 15.87 1.41 -0.41
N LEU A 71 16.85 0.89 -1.16
CA LEU A 71 18.26 1.09 -0.89
C LEU A 71 18.65 2.57 -1.02
N PHE A 72 18.13 3.27 -2.02
CA PHE A 72 18.36 4.69 -2.18
C PHE A 72 17.95 5.47 -0.93
N TYR A 73 16.71 5.34 -0.49
CA TYR A 73 16.23 6.07 0.69
C TYR A 73 16.93 5.63 1.98
N HIS A 74 17.13 4.33 2.17
CA HIS A 74 17.82 3.80 3.35
C HIS A 74 19.26 4.33 3.46
N ASN A 75 20.02 4.32 2.37
CA ASN A 75 21.40 4.81 2.34
C ASN A 75 21.52 6.33 2.50
N HIS A 76 20.43 7.07 2.25
CA HIS A 76 20.36 8.51 2.50
C HIS A 76 19.81 8.86 3.90
N GLY A 77 19.72 7.88 4.80
CA GLY A 77 19.36 8.07 6.20
C GLY A 77 17.85 8.23 6.45
N TYR A 78 17.01 7.84 5.47
CA TYR A 78 15.57 7.81 5.71
C TYR A 78 15.17 6.57 6.53
N ASN A 79 14.22 6.74 7.44
CA ASN A 79 13.63 5.64 8.20
C ASN A 79 12.68 4.84 7.28
N THR A 80 13.28 3.94 6.49
CA THR A 80 12.63 3.28 5.34
C THR A 80 12.04 1.93 5.74
N PHE A 81 10.77 1.74 5.42
CA PHE A 81 10.04 0.48 5.50
C PHE A 81 9.59 0.06 4.11
N VAL A 82 9.41 -1.22 3.89
CA VAL A 82 8.97 -1.77 2.60
C VAL A 82 7.76 -2.64 2.84
N LEU A 83 6.64 -2.35 2.18
CA LEU A 83 5.40 -3.11 2.25
C LEU A 83 5.23 -3.89 0.95
N LEU A 84 5.14 -5.20 1.05
CA LEU A 84 5.25 -6.13 -0.06
C LEU A 84 4.02 -7.05 -0.17
N ASP A 85 3.68 -7.38 -1.40
CA ASP A 85 2.77 -8.48 -1.73
C ASP A 85 3.37 -9.83 -1.29
N ASN A 86 2.53 -10.84 -1.09
CA ASN A 86 3.01 -12.17 -0.75
C ASN A 86 3.09 -13.07 -1.99
N ASP A 87 3.99 -12.74 -2.89
CA ASP A 87 4.29 -13.56 -4.06
C ASP A 87 5.78 -13.94 -4.14
N TYR A 88 6.13 -14.67 -5.17
CA TYR A 88 7.50 -15.17 -5.34
C TYR A 88 8.53 -14.04 -5.52
N GLU A 89 8.22 -13.04 -6.33
CA GLU A 89 9.13 -11.92 -6.64
C GLU A 89 9.34 -11.03 -5.42
N SER A 90 8.27 -10.73 -4.69
CA SER A 90 8.32 -9.94 -3.45
C SER A 90 9.10 -10.66 -2.35
N ASN A 91 8.99 -12.00 -2.27
CA ASN A 91 9.82 -12.80 -1.36
C ASN A 91 11.32 -12.77 -1.74
N GLN A 92 11.65 -12.76 -3.04
CA GLN A 92 13.04 -12.58 -3.48
C GLN A 92 13.56 -11.18 -3.10
N THR A 93 12.74 -10.14 -3.33
CA THR A 93 13.05 -8.76 -2.94
C THR A 93 13.29 -8.64 -1.44
N ALA A 94 12.46 -9.26 -0.60
CA ALA A 94 12.63 -9.30 0.85
C ALA A 94 13.97 -9.93 1.27
N ASN A 95 14.36 -11.03 0.65
CA ASN A 95 15.65 -11.68 0.92
C ASN A 95 16.84 -10.77 0.52
N GLN A 96 16.72 -10.06 -0.60
CA GLN A 96 17.74 -9.11 -1.04
C GLN A 96 17.82 -7.90 -0.10
N LEU A 97 16.69 -7.38 0.40
CA LEU A 97 16.65 -6.32 1.40
C LEU A 97 17.36 -6.75 2.70
N LYS A 98 17.08 -7.96 3.21
CA LYS A 98 17.77 -8.52 4.39
C LYS A 98 19.28 -8.60 4.19
N THR A 99 19.73 -9.05 3.01
CA THR A 99 21.16 -9.07 2.65
C THR A 99 21.78 -7.67 2.66
N ASN A 100 21.00 -6.64 2.37
CA ASN A 100 21.39 -5.23 2.38
C ASN A 100 21.08 -4.52 3.71
N LYS A 101 21.04 -5.26 4.82
CA LYS A 101 20.93 -4.77 6.20
C LYS A 101 19.57 -4.19 6.61
N PHE A 102 18.51 -4.41 5.84
CA PHE A 102 17.17 -4.16 6.35
C PHE A 102 16.84 -5.16 7.46
N SER A 103 16.34 -4.68 8.57
CA SER A 103 15.80 -5.55 9.63
C SER A 103 14.50 -6.21 9.19
N GLU A 104 14.14 -7.32 9.84
CA GLU A 104 12.85 -7.98 9.56
C GLU A 104 11.65 -7.09 9.87
N THR A 105 11.79 -6.15 10.81
CA THR A 105 10.72 -5.20 11.16
C THR A 105 10.52 -4.12 10.12
N GLN A 106 11.52 -3.85 9.27
CA GLN A 106 11.41 -2.90 8.16
C GLN A 106 10.78 -3.52 6.90
N ILE A 107 10.68 -4.85 6.84
CA ILE A 107 10.09 -5.59 5.71
C ILE A 107 8.73 -6.11 6.17
N ILE A 108 7.67 -5.58 5.60
CA ILE A 108 6.29 -5.84 5.99
C ILE A 108 5.60 -6.55 4.83
N PHE A 109 5.01 -7.72 5.10
CA PHE A 109 4.09 -8.36 4.17
C PHE A 109 2.65 -8.10 4.61
N PHE A 110 1.73 -8.07 3.66
CA PHE A 110 0.31 -8.02 3.99
C PHE A 110 -0.10 -9.27 4.76
N GLU A 111 -0.67 -9.09 5.95
CA GLU A 111 -1.13 -10.19 6.80
C GLU A 111 -2.34 -9.80 7.67
N ILE A 112 -3.18 -10.78 7.99
CA ILE A 112 -4.24 -10.66 9.01
C ILE A 112 -4.12 -11.86 9.94
N ASP A 113 -3.99 -11.61 11.24
CA ASP A 113 -3.88 -12.63 12.29
C ASP A 113 -2.79 -13.69 11.99
N GLY A 114 -1.65 -13.25 11.46
CA GLY A 114 -0.52 -14.10 11.08
C GLY A 114 -0.72 -14.90 9.79
N LYS A 115 -1.85 -14.69 9.08
CA LYS A 115 -2.09 -15.27 7.77
C LYS A 115 -1.70 -14.26 6.70
N LEU A 116 -0.75 -14.64 5.86
CA LEU A 116 -0.31 -13.83 4.73
C LEU A 116 -1.42 -13.67 3.68
N LEU A 117 -1.63 -12.43 3.26
CA LEU A 117 -2.50 -12.04 2.16
C LEU A 117 -1.67 -11.85 0.88
N GLN A 118 -2.31 -11.95 -0.29
CA GLN A 118 -1.59 -11.78 -1.55
C GLN A 118 -1.30 -10.31 -1.84
N SER A 119 -2.26 -9.44 -1.57
CA SER A 119 -2.17 -8.01 -1.88
C SER A 119 -3.03 -7.17 -0.95
N ILE A 120 -2.97 -5.84 -1.07
CA ILE A 120 -3.76 -4.89 -0.29
C ILE A 120 -5.26 -5.07 -0.51
N GLU A 121 -5.68 -5.51 -1.70
CA GLU A 121 -7.07 -5.72 -2.04
C GLU A 121 -7.74 -6.81 -1.17
N ASP A 122 -6.96 -7.77 -0.68
CA ASP A 122 -7.44 -8.85 0.19
C ASP A 122 -7.81 -8.37 1.62
N TYR A 123 -7.56 -7.09 1.96
CA TYR A 123 -8.12 -6.48 3.17
C TYR A 123 -9.58 -6.08 3.02
N MET A 124 -10.09 -6.03 1.80
CA MET A 124 -11.50 -5.81 1.54
C MET A 124 -12.25 -7.14 1.51
N MET A 125 -13.48 -7.15 2.04
CA MET A 125 -14.33 -8.33 1.87
C MET A 125 -14.56 -8.57 0.39
N PRO A 126 -14.58 -9.83 -0.07
CA PRO A 126 -14.80 -10.15 -1.48
C PRO A 126 -16.04 -9.48 -2.07
N GLU A 127 -17.11 -9.39 -1.29
CA GLU A 127 -18.37 -8.76 -1.70
C GLU A 127 -18.20 -7.26 -1.96
N ASP A 128 -17.40 -6.56 -1.11
CA ASP A 128 -17.15 -5.13 -1.24
C ASP A 128 -16.29 -4.84 -2.49
N TYR A 129 -15.23 -5.64 -2.67
CA TYR A 129 -14.37 -5.49 -3.85
C TYR A 129 -15.14 -5.81 -5.13
N LEU A 130 -15.95 -6.87 -5.12
CA LEU A 130 -16.76 -7.28 -6.26
C LEU A 130 -17.83 -6.24 -6.60
N TYR A 131 -18.43 -5.60 -5.60
CA TYR A 131 -19.33 -4.47 -5.84
C TYR A 131 -18.61 -3.38 -6.64
N ALA A 132 -17.40 -3.02 -6.26
CA ALA A 132 -16.63 -2.01 -6.98
C ALA A 132 -16.26 -2.46 -8.40
N VAL A 133 -15.90 -3.73 -8.60
CA VAL A 133 -15.67 -4.32 -9.93
C VAL A 133 -16.91 -4.20 -10.80
N ASN A 134 -18.06 -4.62 -10.30
CA ASN A 134 -19.33 -4.56 -11.01
C ASN A 134 -19.71 -3.13 -11.42
N GLN A 135 -19.44 -2.15 -10.57
CA GLN A 135 -19.69 -0.74 -10.90
C GLN A 135 -18.68 -0.20 -11.91
N THR A 136 -17.40 -0.57 -11.79
CA THR A 136 -16.35 -0.12 -12.69
C THR A 136 -16.56 -0.66 -14.10
N TYR A 137 -16.96 -1.92 -14.20
CA TYR A 137 -17.09 -2.63 -15.47
C TYR A 137 -18.56 -2.84 -15.90
N GLU A 138 -19.52 -2.11 -15.34
CA GLU A 138 -20.96 -2.28 -15.60
C GLU A 138 -21.31 -2.36 -17.10
N ILE A 139 -20.77 -1.45 -17.91
CA ILE A 139 -21.08 -1.40 -19.35
C ILE A 139 -20.50 -2.64 -20.06
N LYS A 140 -19.30 -3.04 -19.71
CA LYS A 140 -18.60 -4.21 -20.27
C LYS A 140 -19.37 -5.49 -19.95
N LEU A 141 -19.67 -5.70 -18.68
CA LEU A 141 -20.42 -6.86 -18.20
C LEU A 141 -21.79 -6.97 -18.87
N ARG A 142 -22.54 -5.86 -19.00
CA ARG A 142 -23.84 -5.85 -19.66
C ARG A 142 -23.80 -6.19 -21.13
N ARG A 143 -22.75 -5.80 -21.86
CA ARG A 143 -22.58 -6.16 -23.29
C ARG A 143 -22.50 -7.66 -23.49
N GLU A 144 -21.85 -8.36 -22.54
CA GLU A 144 -21.67 -9.80 -22.56
C GLU A 144 -22.80 -10.58 -21.84
N GLY A 145 -23.90 -9.88 -21.49
CA GLY A 145 -25.08 -10.52 -20.88
C GLY A 145 -24.99 -10.74 -19.38
N TYR A 146 -23.94 -10.26 -18.72
CA TYR A 146 -23.85 -10.30 -17.26
C TYR A 146 -24.55 -9.09 -16.64
N THR A 147 -25.33 -9.34 -15.59
CA THR A 147 -25.88 -8.25 -14.77
C THR A 147 -24.85 -7.81 -13.74
N ASN A 148 -24.27 -8.77 -13.01
CA ASN A 148 -23.17 -8.60 -12.04
C ASN A 148 -22.43 -9.92 -11.93
N LEU A 149 -21.13 -9.85 -11.63
CA LEU A 149 -20.38 -10.99 -11.15
C LEU A 149 -20.70 -11.25 -9.69
N THR A 150 -20.84 -12.52 -9.33
CA THR A 150 -21.08 -12.96 -7.94
C THR A 150 -19.82 -13.49 -7.29
N THR A 151 -19.80 -13.52 -5.96
CA THR A 151 -18.66 -14.05 -5.21
C THR A 151 -18.41 -15.53 -5.54
N GLU A 152 -19.48 -16.32 -5.72
CA GLU A 152 -19.38 -17.72 -6.06
C GLU A 152 -18.74 -17.93 -7.44
N GLU A 153 -19.13 -17.15 -8.45
CA GLU A 153 -18.55 -17.21 -9.81
C GLU A 153 -17.07 -16.86 -9.81
N VAL A 154 -16.65 -15.89 -9.01
CA VAL A 154 -15.26 -15.47 -8.96
C VAL A 154 -14.41 -16.43 -8.12
N LEU A 155 -14.85 -16.83 -6.93
CA LEU A 155 -14.06 -17.66 -6.03
C LEU A 155 -13.98 -19.15 -6.45
N ILE A 156 -14.82 -19.59 -7.41
CA ILE A 156 -14.78 -20.98 -7.94
C ILE A 156 -13.41 -21.35 -8.53
N HIS A 157 -12.65 -20.37 -9.02
CA HIS A 157 -11.30 -20.57 -9.55
C HIS A 157 -10.28 -21.00 -8.49
N GLY A 158 -10.59 -20.83 -7.19
CA GLY A 158 -9.77 -21.30 -6.07
C GLY A 158 -8.35 -20.70 -6.02
N LYS A 159 -8.15 -19.54 -6.64
CA LYS A 159 -6.86 -18.82 -6.61
C LYS A 159 -6.64 -18.17 -5.26
N LYS A 160 -5.38 -17.85 -4.98
CA LYS A 160 -5.03 -17.07 -3.78
C LYS A 160 -5.31 -15.60 -4.05
N GLY A 161 -6.18 -15.00 -3.21
CA GLY A 161 -6.56 -13.60 -3.31
C GLY A 161 -7.62 -13.29 -4.38
N ILE A 162 -8.29 -12.18 -4.19
CA ILE A 162 -9.42 -11.75 -5.05
C ILE A 162 -8.95 -11.38 -6.46
N ILE A 163 -7.77 -10.75 -6.58
CA ILE A 163 -7.24 -10.30 -7.87
C ILE A 163 -6.95 -11.46 -8.82
N GLU A 164 -6.33 -12.53 -8.32
CA GLU A 164 -5.99 -13.68 -9.15
C GLU A 164 -7.23 -14.47 -9.58
N ASN A 165 -8.26 -14.49 -8.75
CA ASN A 165 -9.56 -15.07 -9.13
C ASN A 165 -10.23 -14.23 -10.23
N LEU A 166 -10.24 -12.90 -10.12
CA LEU A 166 -10.79 -12.01 -11.14
C LEU A 166 -10.04 -12.11 -12.47
N LYS A 167 -8.72 -12.15 -12.44
CA LYS A 167 -7.91 -12.39 -13.66
C LYS A 167 -8.27 -13.71 -14.34
N ALA A 168 -8.55 -14.76 -13.54
CA ALA A 168 -9.00 -16.04 -14.10
C ALA A 168 -10.35 -15.91 -14.80
N VAL A 169 -11.32 -15.21 -14.19
CA VAL A 169 -12.63 -14.92 -14.83
C VAL A 169 -12.42 -14.17 -16.14
N TRP A 170 -11.59 -13.11 -16.15
CA TRP A 170 -11.30 -12.34 -17.36
C TRP A 170 -10.64 -13.18 -18.46
N ASN A 171 -9.73 -14.08 -18.07
CA ASN A 171 -9.06 -14.99 -19.02
C ASN A 171 -10.02 -16.01 -19.61
N ASP A 172 -11.01 -16.49 -18.87
CA ASP A 172 -12.04 -17.41 -19.38
C ASP A 172 -12.95 -16.72 -20.42
N HIS A 173 -13.01 -15.39 -20.38
CA HIS A 173 -13.73 -14.54 -21.34
C HIS A 173 -12.79 -13.78 -22.30
N SER A 174 -11.57 -14.28 -22.51
CA SER A 174 -10.56 -13.61 -23.37
C SER A 174 -10.94 -13.53 -24.84
N ASP A 175 -11.81 -14.41 -25.32
CA ASP A 175 -12.36 -14.40 -26.67
C ASP A 175 -13.47 -13.35 -26.84
N ASP A 176 -13.99 -12.82 -25.74
CA ASP A 176 -14.94 -11.73 -25.66
C ASP A 176 -14.18 -10.39 -25.63
N ASP A 177 -14.84 -9.29 -25.88
CA ASP A 177 -14.22 -7.94 -25.90
C ASP A 177 -13.98 -7.38 -24.47
N TRP A 178 -13.61 -8.26 -23.51
CA TRP A 178 -13.38 -7.87 -22.10
C TRP A 178 -12.05 -7.17 -21.90
N GLY A 179 -11.03 -7.48 -22.73
CA GLY A 179 -9.66 -7.02 -22.54
C GLY A 179 -9.05 -7.56 -21.24
N GLU A 180 -7.99 -6.93 -20.77
CA GLU A 180 -7.35 -7.30 -19.50
C GLU A 180 -8.10 -6.71 -18.29
N PHE A 181 -8.09 -7.43 -17.17
CA PHE A 181 -8.57 -6.91 -15.88
C PHE A 181 -7.58 -5.88 -15.35
N ASP A 182 -8.01 -4.64 -15.22
CA ASP A 182 -7.20 -3.54 -14.65
C ASP A 182 -7.64 -3.23 -13.20
N LYS A 183 -6.89 -3.73 -12.24
CA LYS A 183 -7.13 -3.47 -10.81
C LYS A 183 -7.02 -1.98 -10.44
N GLU A 184 -6.28 -1.18 -11.22
CA GLU A 184 -6.12 0.25 -10.95
C GLU A 184 -7.41 1.02 -11.25
N GLU A 185 -8.22 0.60 -12.23
CA GLU A 185 -9.53 1.21 -12.48
C GLU A 185 -10.46 1.01 -11.27
N VAL A 186 -10.48 -0.21 -10.71
CA VAL A 186 -11.26 -0.52 -9.50
C VAL A 186 -10.74 0.28 -8.30
N CYS A 187 -9.41 0.38 -8.14
CA CYS A 187 -8.80 1.21 -7.11
C CYS A 187 -9.24 2.67 -7.23
N ARG A 188 -9.22 3.25 -8.43
CA ARG A 188 -9.67 4.63 -8.67
C ARG A 188 -11.15 4.82 -8.29
N TYR A 189 -12.00 3.83 -8.61
CA TYR A 189 -13.41 3.88 -8.23
C TYR A 189 -13.57 3.91 -6.70
N ILE A 190 -12.98 2.96 -5.97
CA ILE A 190 -13.07 2.85 -4.51
C ILE A 190 -12.52 4.12 -3.84
N CYS A 191 -11.30 4.52 -4.20
CA CYS A 191 -10.65 5.70 -3.64
C CYS A 191 -11.41 6.98 -3.94
N GLY A 192 -12.00 7.09 -5.13
CA GLY A 192 -12.85 8.21 -5.53
C GLY A 192 -14.12 8.30 -4.67
N LYS A 193 -14.78 7.19 -4.39
CA LYS A 193 -15.93 7.13 -3.49
C LYS A 193 -15.58 7.56 -2.07
N ILE A 194 -14.49 7.03 -1.51
CA ILE A 194 -14.00 7.43 -0.18
C ILE A 194 -13.67 8.93 -0.14
N ALA A 195 -13.06 9.46 -1.19
CA ALA A 195 -12.73 10.89 -1.29
C ALA A 195 -13.97 11.80 -1.25
N LEU A 196 -15.08 11.31 -1.79
CA LEU A 196 -16.40 11.98 -1.76
C LEU A 196 -17.19 11.72 -0.47
N ASN A 197 -16.57 11.07 0.53
CA ASN A 197 -17.21 10.61 1.77
C ASN A 197 -18.35 9.61 1.56
N ASP A 198 -18.41 8.96 0.40
CA ASP A 198 -19.31 7.84 0.14
C ASP A 198 -18.65 6.54 0.60
N THR A 199 -18.88 6.21 1.87
CA THR A 199 -18.30 5.01 2.49
C THR A 199 -19.20 3.78 2.38
N SER A 200 -20.35 3.89 1.67
CA SER A 200 -21.30 2.78 1.49
C SER A 200 -20.75 1.64 0.63
N VAL A 201 -19.65 1.89 -0.09
CA VAL A 201 -18.95 0.89 -0.91
C VAL A 201 -18.17 -0.14 -0.09
N LEU A 202 -17.94 0.13 1.18
CA LEU A 202 -17.16 -0.75 2.08
C LEU A 202 -17.94 -1.04 3.36
N THR A 203 -18.02 -2.30 3.72
CA THR A 203 -18.69 -2.75 4.95
C THR A 203 -17.84 -2.49 6.19
N GLU A 204 -18.47 -2.64 7.38
CA GLU A 204 -17.75 -2.54 8.66
C GLU A 204 -16.71 -3.65 8.81
N LYS A 205 -16.95 -4.84 8.24
CA LYS A 205 -15.95 -5.91 8.22
C LYS A 205 -14.69 -5.51 7.47
N THR A 206 -14.85 -4.89 6.31
CA THR A 206 -13.72 -4.32 5.56
C THR A 206 -13.03 -3.22 6.36
N ARG A 207 -13.78 -2.38 7.08
CA ARG A 207 -13.20 -1.36 7.96
C ARG A 207 -12.32 -1.96 9.05
N ASP A 208 -12.79 -3.02 9.70
CA ASP A 208 -12.02 -3.72 10.74
C ASP A 208 -10.76 -4.39 10.18
N SER A 209 -10.87 -4.98 8.99
CA SER A 209 -9.74 -5.56 8.28
C SER A 209 -8.68 -4.50 7.92
N ILE A 210 -9.10 -3.36 7.37
CA ILE A 210 -8.21 -2.23 7.08
C ILE A 210 -7.57 -1.68 8.36
N ARG A 211 -8.32 -1.61 9.47
CA ARG A 211 -7.77 -1.22 10.77
C ARG A 211 -6.64 -2.13 11.22
N ASN A 212 -6.71 -3.43 10.94
CA ASN A 212 -5.64 -4.38 11.22
C ASN A 212 -4.38 -4.11 10.38
N LEU A 213 -4.51 -3.72 9.10
CA LEU A 213 -3.38 -3.29 8.28
C LEU A 213 -2.62 -2.12 8.93
N TYR A 214 -3.33 -1.09 9.36
CA TYR A 214 -2.69 0.06 9.98
C TYR A 214 -2.05 -0.28 11.32
N ARG A 215 -2.66 -1.15 12.11
CA ARG A 215 -2.05 -1.66 13.35
C ARG A 215 -0.77 -2.44 13.07
N LEU A 216 -0.77 -3.31 12.05
CA LEU A 216 0.42 -4.04 11.61
C LEU A 216 1.55 -3.08 11.26
N ILE A 217 1.29 -2.10 10.40
CA ILE A 217 2.30 -1.10 10.00
C ILE A 217 2.82 -0.33 11.22
N ALA A 218 1.93 0.17 12.08
CA ALA A 218 2.29 0.91 13.28
C ALA A 218 3.13 0.07 14.26
N GLU A 219 2.80 -1.20 14.41
CA GLU A 219 3.53 -2.12 15.28
C GLU A 219 4.95 -2.37 14.75
N ARG A 220 5.11 -2.63 13.45
CA ARG A 220 6.42 -2.83 12.82
C ARG A 220 7.31 -1.60 12.95
N ILE A 221 6.76 -0.41 12.72
CA ILE A 221 7.50 0.84 12.93
C ILE A 221 7.93 0.99 14.39
N ARG A 222 7.06 0.72 15.34
CA ARG A 222 7.36 0.81 16.77
C ARG A 222 8.41 -0.21 17.21
N GLN A 223 8.30 -1.46 16.73
CA GLN A 223 9.30 -2.50 16.99
C GLN A 223 10.67 -2.08 16.49
N TYR A 224 10.76 -1.55 15.28
CA TYR A 224 12.01 -1.06 14.72
C TYR A 224 12.60 0.08 15.57
N GLN A 225 11.80 1.06 15.95
CA GLN A 225 12.25 2.19 16.78
C GLN A 225 12.79 1.75 18.15
N ASN A 226 12.23 0.68 18.71
CA ASN A 226 12.67 0.13 19.99
C ASN A 226 13.94 -0.75 19.89
N THR A 227 14.23 -1.30 18.72
CA THR A 227 15.37 -2.22 18.50
C THR A 227 16.53 -1.56 17.77
N ALA A 228 16.28 -0.46 17.05
CA ALA A 228 17.34 0.29 16.40
C ALA A 228 18.33 0.77 17.48
N PRO A 229 19.64 0.48 17.35
CA PRO A 229 20.62 1.07 18.26
C PRO A 229 20.43 2.58 18.21
N MET A 230 20.40 3.23 19.38
CA MET A 230 20.57 4.67 19.43
C MET A 230 21.97 4.94 18.87
N GLU A 231 22.05 5.11 17.55
CA GLU A 231 23.22 5.76 16.99
C GLU A 231 23.24 7.13 17.63
N GLU A 232 24.18 7.30 18.51
CA GLU A 232 24.56 8.58 19.04
C GLU A 232 24.66 9.51 17.82
N PHE A 233 23.67 10.38 17.65
CA PHE A 233 23.82 11.57 16.83
C PHE A 233 24.84 12.45 17.53
N SER A 234 26.09 11.93 17.62
CA SER A 234 27.23 12.68 18.04
C SER A 234 27.57 13.63 16.89
N ASN A 235 27.21 14.87 17.13
CA ASN A 235 27.68 16.03 16.43
C ASN A 235 29.09 15.84 15.85
N LYS A 236 29.19 15.84 14.54
CA LYS A 236 30.40 16.26 13.85
C LYS A 236 30.09 17.42 12.90
#